data_21efe675eb2d194066338e2b15dd7b55
#
_entry.id   21efe675eb2d194066338e2b15dd7b55
#
_cell.length_a   1.000
_cell.length_b   1.000
_cell.length_c   1.000
_cell.angle_alpha   90.00
_cell.angle_beta   90.00
_cell.angle_gamma   90.00
#
_symmetry.space_group_name_H-M   'P 1'
#
loop_
_entity.id
_entity.type
_entity.pdbx_description
1 polymer ?
#
loop_
_entity_poly.entity_id
_entity_poly.type
_entity_poly.pdbx_seq_one_letter_code
_entity_poly.pdbx_strand_id
1 'polypeptide(L)'
;MGSFKGHVLPGTLFLAVGAWHVWAAVARFAMDPTEFRLRMWNPVGVGGGALRHLELYVVAGGTFLDMCLEVLYSTHLRIFTPDGGVNPAHLNDLEHGGMLLMFFLFGALTLLSQNTRRAQWRCASSQRSRRTSRT
;
A
#
# COMPACT_ATOMS: atom_id res chain seq x y z
N MET A 1 -22.15 -1.85 15.20
CA MET A 1 -21.11 -0.97 15.79
C MET A 1 -19.78 -1.70 15.65
N GLY A 2 -18.87 -1.16 14.84
CA GLY A 2 -17.55 -1.72 14.68
C GLY A 2 -16.84 -1.83 16.04
N SER A 3 -16.22 -2.95 16.32
CA SER A 3 -15.49 -3.12 17.58
C SER A 3 -14.28 -2.21 17.60
N PHE A 4 -13.97 -1.58 18.72
CA PHE A 4 -12.76 -0.77 18.90
C PHE A 4 -11.51 -1.52 18.41
N LYS A 5 -11.45 -2.82 18.65
CA LYS A 5 -10.35 -3.69 18.19
C LYS A 5 -10.19 -3.74 16.67
N GLY A 6 -11.29 -3.73 15.91
CA GLY A 6 -11.26 -3.72 14.44
C GLY A 6 -10.75 -2.41 13.84
N HIS A 7 -10.84 -1.30 14.59
CA HIS A 7 -10.37 0.02 14.11
C HIS A 7 -8.94 0.36 14.58
N VAL A 8 -8.42 -0.32 15.59
CA VAL A 8 -7.08 -0.06 16.13
C VAL A 8 -5.99 -0.43 15.12
N LEU A 9 -6.11 -1.60 14.50
CA LEU A 9 -5.10 -2.07 13.54
C LEU A 9 -5.02 -1.15 12.30
N PRO A 10 -6.10 -0.90 11.54
CA PRO A 10 -6.04 -0.01 10.39
C PRO A 10 -5.72 1.43 10.80
N GLY A 11 -6.26 1.92 11.92
CA GLY A 11 -5.98 3.26 12.41
C GLY A 11 -4.50 3.48 12.75
N THR A 12 -3.86 2.54 13.42
CA THR A 12 -2.42 2.61 13.73
C THR A 12 -1.56 2.50 12.47
N LEU A 13 -1.95 1.66 11.50
CA LEU A 13 -1.27 1.54 10.23
C LEU A 13 -1.29 2.87 9.45
N PHE A 14 -2.46 3.48 9.30
CA PHE A 14 -2.61 4.75 8.60
C PHE A 14 -1.88 5.89 9.33
N LEU A 15 -1.93 5.92 10.66
CA LEU A 15 -1.21 6.90 11.44
C LEU A 15 0.31 6.78 11.26
N ALA A 16 0.83 5.56 11.28
CA ALA A 16 2.25 5.30 11.08
C ALA A 16 2.72 5.69 9.67
N VAL A 17 1.96 5.32 8.64
CA VAL A 17 2.25 5.71 7.24
C VAL A 17 2.14 7.23 7.06
N GLY A 18 1.11 7.86 7.62
CA GLY A 18 0.94 9.32 7.57
C GLY A 18 2.09 10.06 8.26
N ALA A 19 2.48 9.65 9.46
CA ALA A 19 3.63 10.21 10.18
C ALA A 19 4.94 10.04 9.39
N TRP A 20 5.14 8.87 8.77
CA TRP A 20 6.27 8.63 7.88
C TRP A 20 6.29 9.59 6.68
N HIS A 21 5.15 9.83 6.03
CA HIS A 21 5.05 10.76 4.92
C HIS A 21 5.41 12.20 5.32
N VAL A 22 4.86 12.66 6.44
CA VAL A 22 5.16 13.99 6.98
C VAL A 22 6.66 14.11 7.30
N TRP A 23 7.19 13.16 8.04
CA TRP A 23 8.62 13.13 8.38
C TRP A 23 9.51 13.15 7.14
N ALA A 24 9.25 12.26 6.18
CA ALA A 24 10.04 12.17 4.96
C ALA A 24 9.92 13.42 4.07
N ALA A 25 8.78 14.09 4.06
CA ALA A 25 8.59 15.35 3.34
C ALA A 25 9.39 16.49 4.00
N VAL A 26 9.27 16.63 5.33
CA VAL A 26 10.00 17.66 6.10
C VAL A 26 11.51 17.46 6.00
N ALA A 27 11.99 16.23 6.16
CA ALA A 27 13.42 15.94 6.05
C ALA A 27 13.99 16.29 4.67
N ARG A 28 13.26 15.96 3.59
CA ARG A 28 13.70 16.32 2.22
C ARG A 28 13.66 17.82 1.97
N PHE A 29 12.62 18.49 2.46
CA PHE A 29 12.54 19.96 2.36
C PHE A 29 13.69 20.64 3.10
N ALA A 30 14.04 20.15 4.29
CA ALA A 30 15.15 20.70 5.07
C ALA A 30 16.52 20.46 4.41
N MET A 31 16.69 19.34 3.67
CA MET A 31 17.96 19.05 2.98
C MET A 31 18.13 19.87 1.70
N ASP A 32 17.09 20.05 0.90
CA ASP A 32 17.14 20.82 -0.34
C ASP A 32 15.76 21.45 -0.65
N PRO A 33 15.52 22.69 -0.20
CA PRO A 33 14.25 23.38 -0.44
C PRO A 33 14.03 23.71 -1.91
N THR A 34 15.08 23.89 -2.71
CA THR A 34 14.99 24.34 -4.11
C THR A 34 14.61 23.21 -5.06
N GLU A 35 15.07 21.99 -4.78
CA GLU A 35 14.77 20.78 -5.56
C GLU A 35 13.62 19.95 -4.95
N PHE A 36 12.97 20.48 -3.90
CA PHE A 36 11.90 19.76 -3.22
C PHE A 36 10.73 19.48 -4.14
N ARG A 37 10.35 18.18 -4.21
CA ARG A 37 9.15 17.70 -4.91
C ARG A 37 8.39 16.72 -4.02
N LEU A 38 7.08 16.93 -3.91
CA LEU A 38 6.19 15.98 -3.25
C LEU A 38 6.15 14.65 -4.03
N ARG A 39 6.20 13.56 -3.29
CA ARG A 39 6.09 12.20 -3.85
C ARG A 39 4.94 11.47 -3.19
N MET A 40 4.22 10.64 -3.95
CA MET A 40 3.12 9.83 -3.43
C MET A 40 3.57 8.74 -2.46
N TRP A 41 4.82 8.33 -2.53
CA TRP A 41 5.44 7.34 -1.64
C TRP A 41 6.93 7.70 -1.43
N ASN A 42 7.46 7.29 -0.29
CA ASN A 42 8.81 7.64 0.11
C ASN A 42 9.73 6.41 0.10
N PRO A 43 10.63 6.29 -0.89
CA PRO A 43 11.58 5.19 -0.89
C PRO A 43 12.49 5.30 0.33
N VAL A 44 12.61 4.19 1.09
CA VAL A 44 13.56 4.12 2.20
C VAL A 44 14.98 4.17 1.64
N GLY A 45 15.79 5.13 2.12
CA GLY A 45 17.14 5.35 1.62
C GLY A 45 18.17 4.28 2.01
N VAL A 46 17.78 3.34 2.87
CA VAL A 46 18.66 2.30 3.41
C VAL A 46 18.55 1.04 2.57
N GLY A 47 19.59 0.77 1.79
CA GLY A 47 19.72 -0.50 1.05
C GLY A 47 19.03 -0.53 -0.31
N GLY A 48 19.72 -1.07 -1.31
CA GLY A 48 19.11 -1.40 -2.61
C GLY A 48 18.23 -2.65 -2.50
N GLY A 49 17.15 -2.73 -3.27
CA GLY A 49 16.31 -3.93 -3.35
C GLY A 49 14.90 -3.77 -2.79
N ALA A 50 14.38 -4.82 -2.14
CA ALA A 50 13.01 -4.90 -1.64
C ALA A 50 12.70 -3.82 -0.58
N LEU A 51 13.61 -3.51 0.32
CA LEU A 51 13.44 -2.52 1.39
C LEU A 51 13.15 -1.11 0.88
N ARG A 52 13.54 -0.80 -0.34
CA ARG A 52 13.23 0.50 -0.96
C ARG A 52 11.73 0.77 -1.07
N HIS A 53 10.92 -0.27 -1.17
CA HIS A 53 9.46 -0.18 -1.30
C HIS A 53 8.73 -0.63 -0.03
N LEU A 54 9.42 -0.61 1.12
CA LEU A 54 8.88 -1.09 2.38
C LEU A 54 7.50 -0.49 2.69
N GLU A 55 7.33 0.80 2.50
CA GLU A 55 6.05 1.49 2.69
C GLU A 55 4.93 0.86 1.85
N LEU A 56 5.17 0.59 0.57
CA LEU A 56 4.18 -0.01 -0.32
C LEU A 56 3.88 -1.47 0.07
N TYR A 57 4.87 -2.22 0.54
CA TYR A 57 4.65 -3.56 1.05
C TYR A 57 3.83 -3.54 2.35
N VAL A 58 4.10 -2.59 3.24
CA VAL A 58 3.34 -2.43 4.49
C VAL A 58 1.89 -2.04 4.19
N VAL A 59 1.66 -1.09 3.28
CA VAL A 59 0.31 -0.71 2.87
C VAL A 59 -0.40 -1.87 2.21
N ALA A 60 0.17 -2.48 1.17
CA ALA A 60 -0.49 -3.57 0.43
C ALA A 60 -0.69 -4.82 1.31
N GLY A 61 0.32 -5.24 2.05
CA GLY A 61 0.25 -6.42 2.92
C GLY A 61 -0.65 -6.21 4.13
N GLY A 62 -0.55 -5.05 4.78
CA GLY A 62 -1.37 -4.70 5.95
C GLY A 62 -2.84 -4.58 5.59
N THR A 63 -3.18 -3.86 4.52
CA THR A 63 -4.58 -3.73 4.09
C THR A 63 -5.16 -5.04 3.56
N PHE A 64 -4.36 -5.89 2.91
CA PHE A 64 -4.80 -7.22 2.50
C PHE A 64 -5.12 -8.12 3.71
N LEU A 65 -4.24 -8.13 4.71
CA LEU A 65 -4.45 -8.90 5.93
C LEU A 65 -5.70 -8.43 6.68
N ASP A 66 -5.84 -7.13 6.85
CA ASP A 66 -6.97 -6.52 7.55
C ASP A 66 -8.28 -6.77 6.81
N MET A 67 -8.29 -6.68 5.48
CA MET A 67 -9.42 -7.06 4.63
C MET A 67 -9.82 -8.53 4.85
N CYS A 68 -8.86 -9.44 4.90
CA CYS A 68 -9.14 -10.85 5.16
C CYS A 68 -9.73 -11.06 6.56
N LEU A 69 -9.23 -10.37 7.58
CA LEU A 69 -9.77 -10.44 8.93
C LEU A 69 -11.19 -9.89 8.99
N GLU A 70 -11.46 -8.76 8.35
CA GLU A 70 -12.77 -8.13 8.38
C GLU A 70 -13.82 -8.96 7.62
N VAL A 71 -13.52 -9.38 6.40
CA VAL A 71 -14.49 -10.06 5.53
C VAL A 71 -14.67 -11.55 5.90
N LEU A 72 -13.58 -12.26 6.25
CA LEU A 72 -13.61 -13.70 6.44
C LEU A 72 -13.84 -14.12 7.90
N TYR A 73 -13.33 -13.32 8.85
CA TYR A 73 -13.33 -13.71 10.26
C TYR A 73 -14.40 -13.00 11.09
N SER A 74 -14.70 -11.73 10.83
CA SER A 74 -15.56 -10.89 11.68
C SER A 74 -16.98 -11.45 11.81
N THR A 75 -17.67 -11.71 10.69
CA THR A 75 -19.06 -12.21 10.68
C THR A 75 -19.19 -13.69 10.27
N HIS A 76 -18.09 -14.39 10.10
CA HIS A 76 -18.08 -15.80 9.64
C HIS A 76 -18.89 -16.01 8.35
N LEU A 77 -18.89 -15.01 7.45
CA LEU A 77 -19.63 -14.99 6.18
C LEU A 77 -21.16 -15.20 6.32
N ARG A 78 -21.75 -14.81 7.44
CA ARG A 78 -23.19 -14.86 7.64
C ARG A 78 -23.90 -13.72 6.91
N ILE A 79 -24.18 -13.93 5.63
CA ILE A 79 -24.79 -12.92 4.74
C ILE A 79 -26.26 -12.70 5.10
N PHE A 80 -26.98 -13.76 5.49
CA PHE A 80 -28.40 -13.69 5.79
C PHE A 80 -28.68 -13.95 7.27
N THR A 81 -29.71 -13.26 7.77
CA THR A 81 -30.29 -13.54 9.10
C THR A 81 -31.21 -14.76 9.02
N PRO A 82 -31.53 -15.40 10.15
CA PRO A 82 -32.51 -16.54 10.20
C PRO A 82 -33.88 -16.19 9.61
N ASP A 83 -34.24 -14.91 9.64
CA ASP A 83 -35.54 -14.41 9.14
C ASP A 83 -35.50 -14.12 7.62
N GLY A 84 -34.40 -14.46 6.90
CA GLY A 84 -34.23 -14.26 5.46
C GLY A 84 -33.81 -12.86 5.05
N GLY A 85 -33.59 -11.94 5.99
CA GLY A 85 -33.10 -10.60 5.73
C GLY A 85 -31.55 -10.56 5.55
N VAL A 86 -31.03 -9.47 4.99
CA VAL A 86 -29.58 -9.25 4.92
C VAL A 86 -29.07 -8.85 6.29
N ASN A 87 -27.96 -9.47 6.71
CA ASN A 87 -27.30 -9.16 8.00
C ASN A 87 -26.62 -7.78 7.95
N PRO A 88 -27.06 -6.77 8.72
CA PRO A 88 -26.47 -5.44 8.69
C PRO A 88 -25.01 -5.42 9.12
N ALA A 89 -24.60 -6.32 10.02
CA ALA A 89 -23.20 -6.42 10.44
C ALA A 89 -22.30 -6.86 9.28
N HIS A 90 -22.77 -7.81 8.46
CA HIS A 90 -22.02 -8.25 7.28
C HIS A 90 -21.91 -7.16 6.21
N LEU A 91 -22.94 -6.33 6.01
CA LEU A 91 -22.87 -5.18 5.11
C LEU A 91 -21.80 -4.17 5.56
N ASN A 92 -21.74 -3.87 6.86
CA ASN A 92 -20.74 -2.98 7.42
C ASN A 92 -19.31 -3.53 7.22
N ASP A 93 -19.11 -4.83 7.44
CA ASP A 93 -17.81 -5.48 7.23
C ASP A 93 -17.43 -5.48 5.74
N LEU A 94 -18.41 -5.62 4.84
CA LEU A 94 -18.18 -5.53 3.39
C LEU A 94 -17.81 -4.11 2.95
N GLU A 95 -18.40 -3.07 3.54
CA GLU A 95 -18.04 -1.68 3.28
C GLU A 95 -16.58 -1.40 3.72
N HIS A 96 -16.20 -1.84 4.92
CA HIS A 96 -14.82 -1.73 5.40
C HIS A 96 -13.85 -2.53 4.51
N GLY A 97 -14.22 -3.76 4.16
CA GLY A 97 -13.46 -4.60 3.23
C GLY A 97 -13.26 -3.94 1.87
N GLY A 98 -14.29 -3.24 1.35
CA GLY A 98 -14.21 -2.48 0.11
C GLY A 98 -13.20 -1.33 0.17
N MET A 99 -13.19 -0.56 1.26
CA MET A 99 -12.17 0.48 1.46
C MET A 99 -10.75 -0.10 1.53
N LEU A 100 -10.57 -1.16 2.27
CA LEU A 100 -9.27 -1.84 2.40
C LEU A 100 -8.80 -2.41 1.06
N LEU A 101 -9.71 -2.95 0.24
CA LEU A 101 -9.43 -3.39 -1.12
C LEU A 101 -8.89 -2.27 -2.00
N MET A 102 -9.44 -1.06 -1.90
CA MET A 102 -8.94 0.10 -2.66
C MET A 102 -7.51 0.47 -2.26
N PHE A 103 -7.18 0.46 -0.98
CA PHE A 103 -5.81 0.70 -0.50
C PHE A 103 -4.85 -0.44 -0.92
N PHE A 104 -5.30 -1.68 -0.85
CA PHE A 104 -4.54 -2.81 -1.37
C PHE A 104 -4.23 -2.66 -2.86
N LEU A 105 -5.24 -2.35 -3.68
CA LEU A 105 -5.05 -2.14 -5.12
C LEU A 105 -4.10 -0.98 -5.40
N PHE A 106 -4.22 0.13 -4.67
CA PHE A 106 -3.29 1.25 -4.79
C PHE A 106 -1.85 0.82 -4.52
N GLY A 107 -1.60 0.13 -3.41
CA GLY A 107 -0.26 -0.36 -3.06
C GLY A 107 0.28 -1.36 -4.08
N ALA A 108 -0.53 -2.35 -4.47
CA ALA A 108 -0.17 -3.40 -5.42
C ALA A 108 0.12 -2.85 -6.83
N LEU A 109 -0.75 -1.98 -7.35
CA LEU A 109 -0.56 -1.35 -8.68
C LEU A 109 0.65 -0.42 -8.69
N THR A 110 0.90 0.30 -7.60
CA THR A 110 2.09 1.15 -7.48
C THR A 110 3.37 0.30 -7.47
N LEU A 111 3.40 -0.80 -6.71
CA LEU A 111 4.52 -1.76 -6.70
C LEU A 111 4.76 -2.35 -8.11
N LEU A 112 3.69 -2.78 -8.78
CA LEU A 112 3.77 -3.34 -10.13
C LEU A 112 4.32 -2.31 -11.12
N SER A 113 3.82 -1.06 -11.08
CA SER A 113 4.29 0.04 -11.92
C SER A 113 5.79 0.33 -11.71
N GLN A 114 6.24 0.34 -10.46
CA GLN A 114 7.66 0.55 -10.14
C GLN A 114 8.54 -0.60 -10.66
N ASN A 115 8.05 -1.82 -10.59
CA ASN A 115 8.78 -3.00 -11.04
C ASN A 115 8.91 -3.06 -12.57
N THR A 116 7.82 -2.75 -13.30
CA THR A 116 7.82 -2.69 -14.77
C THR A 116 8.71 -1.59 -15.30
N ARG A 117 8.69 -0.40 -14.72
CA ARG A 117 9.61 0.69 -15.06
C ARG A 117 11.07 0.28 -14.92
N ARG A 118 11.44 -0.41 -13.84
CA ARG A 118 12.80 -0.91 -13.64
C ARG A 118 13.22 -1.92 -14.70
N ALA A 119 12.33 -2.83 -15.08
CA ALA A 119 12.60 -3.80 -16.15
C ALA A 119 12.89 -3.10 -17.48
N GLN A 120 12.10 -2.09 -17.84
CA GLN A 120 12.30 -1.30 -19.06
C GLN A 120 13.65 -0.56 -19.06
N TRP A 121 14.04 0.08 -17.97
CA TRP A 121 15.34 0.77 -17.86
C TRP A 121 16.52 -0.20 -17.97
N ARG A 122 16.43 -1.39 -17.37
CA ARG A 122 17.46 -2.43 -17.50
C ARG A 122 17.60 -2.93 -18.94
N CYS A 123 16.50 -3.16 -19.64
CA CYS A 123 16.52 -3.55 -21.04
C CYS A 123 17.14 -2.45 -21.92
N ALA A 124 16.76 -1.19 -21.74
CA ALA A 124 17.27 -0.06 -22.50
C ALA A 124 18.78 0.16 -22.27
N SER A 125 19.26 0.05 -21.04
CA SER A 125 20.70 0.18 -20.72
C SER A 125 21.53 -0.96 -21.31
N SER A 126 21.04 -2.18 -21.28
CA SER A 126 21.70 -3.34 -21.89
C SER A 126 21.81 -3.22 -23.41
N GLN A 127 20.77 -2.71 -24.08
CA GLN A 127 20.82 -2.45 -25.51
C GLN A 127 21.82 -1.34 -25.89
N ARG A 128 21.91 -0.29 -25.06
CA ARG A 128 22.87 0.79 -25.26
C ARG A 128 24.33 0.28 -25.15
N SER A 129 24.62 -0.52 -24.12
CA SER A 129 25.94 -1.11 -23.92
C SER A 129 26.38 -2.01 -25.10
N ARG A 130 25.44 -2.81 -25.65
CA ARG A 130 25.74 -3.66 -26.84
C ARG A 130 25.98 -2.86 -28.11
N ARG A 131 25.41 -1.67 -28.26
CA ARG A 131 25.69 -0.78 -29.40
C ARG A 131 27.08 -0.17 -29.33
N THR A 132 27.51 0.30 -28.15
CA THR A 132 28.84 0.90 -27.99
C THR A 132 29.98 -0.10 -28.07
N SER A 133 29.76 -1.41 -27.86
CA SER A 133 30.80 -2.43 -28.02
C SER A 133 30.95 -2.95 -29.46
N ARG A 134 30.14 -2.48 -30.41
CA ARG A 134 30.22 -2.89 -31.84
C ARG A 134 30.80 -1.80 -32.75
N THR A 135 31.09 -0.63 -32.22
CA THR A 135 31.88 0.48 -32.85
C THR A 135 33.29 0.47 -32.39
#